data_2783536f30f7670552f0cf9ddc59af08
#
_entry.id   2783536f30f7670552f0cf9ddc59af08
#
_cell.length_a   1.000
_cell.length_b   1.000
_cell.length_c   1.000
_cell.angle_alpha   90.00
_cell.angle_beta   90.00
_cell.angle_gamma   90.00
#
_symmetry.space_group_name_H-M   'P 1'
#
loop_
_entity.id
_entity.type
_entity.pdbx_description
1 polymer ?
#
loop_
_entity_poly.entity_id
_entity_poly.type
_entity_poly.pdbx_seq_one_letter_code
_entity_poly.pdbx_strand_id
1 'polypeptide(L)'
;NTGIAPDDDSYKHSGYSRGHMCMKSHAWRLGETADWNTHTVLNACPQIQKLNAGSWLALEFKTGKWADQYGKVWIICGPVVNGLTPTEWIGDPGEIKVVVPDAFFKIVIKDSGGAFDILAFLFPKNDEAGRKVNLEQYLTSVDNIEQLTGLDFLTDDSIEEELERKTASELWDGS
;
A
#
# COMPACT_ATOMS: atom_id res chain seq x y z
N ASN A 1 -6.27 3.59 -27.24
CA ASN A 1 -6.58 2.59 -26.21
C ASN A 1 -6.60 1.20 -26.85
N THR A 2 -5.68 0.33 -26.47
CA THR A 2 -5.58 -1.04 -27.03
C THR A 2 -6.64 -1.98 -26.47
N GLY A 3 -7.47 -1.53 -25.51
CA GLY A 3 -8.46 -2.34 -24.83
C GLY A 3 -7.91 -3.43 -23.89
N ILE A 4 -6.61 -3.37 -23.56
CA ILE A 4 -5.92 -4.40 -22.76
C ILE A 4 -5.71 -3.93 -21.32
N ALA A 5 -5.61 -2.63 -21.08
CA ALA A 5 -5.41 -2.06 -19.74
C ALA A 5 -6.26 -0.80 -19.54
N PRO A 6 -6.67 -0.49 -18.31
CA PRO A 6 -7.30 0.79 -17.99
C PRO A 6 -6.32 1.93 -18.29
N ASP A 7 -6.85 3.12 -18.50
CA ASP A 7 -6.08 4.33 -18.70
C ASP A 7 -6.54 5.44 -17.73
N ASP A 8 -5.98 6.63 -17.91
CA ASP A 8 -6.33 7.78 -17.08
C ASP A 8 -7.80 8.19 -17.19
N ASP A 9 -8.45 7.88 -18.32
CA ASP A 9 -9.84 8.23 -18.55
C ASP A 9 -10.79 7.47 -17.63
N SER A 10 -10.48 6.21 -17.29
CA SER A 10 -11.26 5.38 -16.34
C SER A 10 -11.43 6.02 -14.95
N TYR A 11 -10.56 6.95 -14.57
CA TYR A 11 -10.65 7.68 -13.31
C TYR A 11 -11.40 9.02 -13.41
N LYS A 12 -11.62 9.53 -14.63
CA LYS A 12 -12.33 10.80 -14.81
C LYS A 12 -13.76 10.69 -14.29
N HIS A 13 -14.17 11.71 -13.54
CA HIS A 13 -15.51 11.80 -12.95
C HIS A 13 -15.91 10.67 -12.02
N SER A 14 -15.00 9.74 -11.69
CA SER A 14 -15.28 8.60 -10.81
C SER A 14 -15.44 8.98 -9.34
N GLY A 15 -14.95 10.15 -8.94
CA GLY A 15 -14.84 10.55 -7.52
C GLY A 15 -13.62 9.96 -6.80
N TYR A 16 -12.84 9.11 -7.46
CA TYR A 16 -11.63 8.50 -6.91
C TYR A 16 -10.36 9.14 -7.46
N SER A 17 -9.34 9.18 -6.60
CA SER A 17 -7.97 9.54 -6.96
C SER A 17 -7.21 8.31 -7.46
N ARG A 18 -6.19 8.53 -8.28
CA ARG A 18 -5.18 7.53 -8.63
C ARG A 18 -4.21 7.38 -7.47
N GLY A 19 -4.54 6.51 -6.53
CA GLY A 19 -3.68 6.22 -5.39
C GLY A 19 -2.50 5.36 -5.81
N HIS A 20 -1.28 5.92 -5.73
CA HIS A 20 -0.08 5.17 -6.04
C HIS A 20 0.20 4.11 -4.97
N MET A 21 0.52 2.90 -5.38
CA MET A 21 1.00 1.87 -4.46
C MET A 21 2.47 2.13 -4.11
N CYS A 22 3.33 2.29 -5.11
CA CYS A 22 4.69 2.77 -4.92
C CYS A 22 4.74 4.29 -5.15
N MET A 23 5.11 5.04 -4.11
CA MET A 23 5.24 6.49 -4.17
C MET A 23 6.39 6.90 -5.09
N LYS A 24 6.16 7.87 -5.98
CA LYS A 24 7.17 8.39 -6.91
C LYS A 24 8.49 8.77 -6.22
N SER A 25 8.43 9.50 -5.11
CA SER A 25 9.64 9.93 -4.40
C SER A 25 10.45 8.77 -3.78
N HIS A 26 9.83 7.64 -3.50
CA HIS A 26 10.54 6.43 -3.08
C HIS A 26 11.25 5.78 -4.26
N ALA A 27 10.55 5.64 -5.39
CA ALA A 27 11.14 5.09 -6.61
C ALA A 27 12.28 5.93 -7.15
N TRP A 28 12.18 7.26 -7.05
CA TRP A 28 13.25 8.18 -7.42
C TRP A 28 14.59 7.85 -6.73
N ARG A 29 14.56 7.40 -5.48
CA ARG A 29 15.76 6.98 -4.73
C ARG A 29 16.44 5.74 -5.33
N LEU A 30 15.69 4.93 -6.10
CA LEU A 30 16.17 3.73 -6.76
C LEU A 30 16.66 3.98 -8.19
N GLY A 31 16.45 5.19 -8.70
CA GLY A 31 16.91 5.63 -10.01
C GLY A 31 15.78 5.98 -10.97
N GLU A 32 16.17 6.54 -12.11
CA GLU A 32 15.25 7.11 -13.10
C GLU A 32 14.28 6.10 -13.70
N THR A 33 14.72 4.88 -13.93
CA THR A 33 13.86 3.79 -14.45
C THR A 33 12.77 3.41 -13.44
N ALA A 34 13.10 3.36 -12.15
CA ALA A 34 12.13 3.07 -11.11
C ALA A 34 11.10 4.21 -10.99
N ASP A 35 11.54 5.46 -11.04
CA ASP A 35 10.65 6.62 -11.06
C ASP A 35 9.68 6.56 -12.25
N TRP A 36 10.17 6.31 -13.47
CA TRP A 36 9.35 6.17 -14.66
C TRP A 36 8.26 5.09 -14.50
N ASN A 37 8.61 3.96 -13.92
CA ASN A 37 7.68 2.84 -13.73
C ASN A 37 6.53 3.16 -12.76
N THR A 38 6.65 4.18 -11.92
CA THR A 38 5.53 4.60 -11.04
C THR A 38 4.38 5.27 -11.80
N HIS A 39 4.61 5.73 -13.02
CA HIS A 39 3.60 6.40 -13.85
C HIS A 39 2.68 5.43 -14.61
N THR A 40 2.82 4.13 -14.39
CA THR A 40 1.92 3.13 -14.98
C THR A 40 0.60 3.04 -14.21
N VAL A 41 -0.48 2.77 -14.91
CA VAL A 41 -1.80 2.49 -14.31
C VAL A 41 -1.78 1.23 -13.43
N LEU A 42 -0.82 0.33 -13.63
CA LEU A 42 -0.63 -0.85 -12.77
C LEU A 42 -0.13 -0.49 -11.36
N ASN A 43 0.43 0.70 -11.18
CA ASN A 43 0.85 1.25 -9.89
C ASN A 43 -0.25 2.10 -9.22
N ALA A 44 -1.45 2.15 -9.76
CA ALA A 44 -2.52 3.00 -9.27
C ALA A 44 -3.78 2.20 -8.94
N CYS A 45 -4.40 2.51 -7.79
CA CYS A 45 -5.70 1.99 -7.41
C CYS A 45 -6.67 3.13 -7.10
N PRO A 46 -7.99 2.95 -7.32
CA PRO A 46 -8.98 3.92 -6.89
C PRO A 46 -8.95 4.12 -5.37
N GLN A 47 -8.58 5.31 -4.94
CA GLN A 47 -8.58 5.71 -3.52
C GLN A 47 -9.40 6.98 -3.34
N ILE A 48 -10.15 7.10 -2.26
CA ILE A 48 -10.75 8.39 -1.92
C ILE A 48 -9.65 9.41 -1.62
N GLN A 49 -9.89 10.68 -1.99
CA GLN A 49 -8.88 11.75 -1.85
C GLN A 49 -8.40 11.91 -0.40
N LYS A 50 -9.30 11.72 0.58
CA LYS A 50 -8.94 11.87 2.01
C LYS A 50 -7.95 10.79 2.47
N LEU A 51 -8.14 9.54 2.06
CA LEU A 51 -7.17 8.47 2.32
C LEU A 51 -5.85 8.75 1.58
N ASN A 52 -5.92 8.95 0.25
CA ASN A 52 -4.74 9.13 -0.60
C ASN A 52 -3.84 10.29 -0.14
N ALA A 53 -4.42 11.44 0.16
CA ALA A 53 -3.69 12.63 0.62
C ALA A 53 -3.57 12.73 2.16
N GLY A 54 -4.14 11.80 2.89
CA GLY A 54 -4.21 11.75 4.35
C GLY A 54 -3.30 10.69 4.96
N SER A 55 -3.92 9.68 5.56
CA SER A 55 -3.24 8.62 6.31
C SER A 55 -2.30 7.78 5.45
N TRP A 56 -2.67 7.46 4.21
CA TRP A 56 -1.79 6.76 3.27
C TRP A 56 -0.51 7.54 3.01
N LEU A 57 -0.63 8.83 2.67
CA LEU A 57 0.52 9.71 2.44
C LEU A 57 1.34 9.91 3.74
N ALA A 58 0.69 9.95 4.92
CA ALA A 58 1.40 10.04 6.18
C ALA A 58 2.34 8.84 6.39
N LEU A 59 1.87 7.61 6.09
CA LEU A 59 2.71 6.42 6.17
C LEU A 59 3.81 6.43 5.10
N GLU A 60 3.55 6.92 3.89
CA GLU A 60 4.58 7.06 2.85
C GLU A 60 5.72 7.97 3.30
N PHE A 61 5.43 9.11 3.91
CA PHE A 61 6.47 9.97 4.49
C PHE A 61 7.22 9.30 5.64
N LYS A 62 6.51 8.52 6.45
CA LYS A 62 7.10 7.79 7.57
C LYS A 62 8.07 6.72 7.09
N THR A 63 7.67 5.92 6.11
CA THR A 63 8.54 4.88 5.52
C THR A 63 9.79 5.48 4.85
N GLY A 64 9.67 6.66 4.24
CA GLY A 64 10.83 7.41 3.74
C GLY A 64 11.82 7.78 4.83
N LYS A 65 11.32 8.25 5.99
CA LYS A 65 12.16 8.56 7.17
C LYS A 65 12.82 7.31 7.74
N TRP A 66 12.10 6.19 7.82
CA TRP A 66 12.68 4.92 8.28
C TRP A 66 13.78 4.43 7.34
N ALA A 67 13.62 4.59 6.01
CA ALA A 67 14.68 4.28 5.08
C ALA A 67 15.93 5.15 5.30
N ASP A 68 15.75 6.44 5.62
CA ASP A 68 16.86 7.34 5.95
C ASP A 68 17.53 6.95 7.29
N GLN A 69 16.74 6.53 8.28
CA GLN A 69 17.21 6.18 9.61
C GLN A 69 17.94 4.82 9.66
N TYR A 70 17.38 3.82 8.97
CA TYR A 70 17.86 2.43 9.00
C TYR A 70 18.70 2.05 7.76
N GLY A 71 18.90 3.00 6.84
CA GLY A 71 19.64 2.79 5.60
C GLY A 71 18.83 2.12 4.50
N LYS A 72 17.92 1.19 4.85
CA LYS A 72 17.04 0.50 3.90
C LYS A 72 15.81 -0.06 4.60
N VAL A 73 14.66 -0.01 3.91
CA VAL A 73 13.46 -0.77 4.23
C VAL A 73 12.89 -1.39 2.97
N TRP A 74 12.25 -2.55 3.09
CA TRP A 74 11.45 -3.13 2.02
C TRP A 74 9.99 -2.81 2.26
N ILE A 75 9.24 -2.60 1.19
CA ILE A 75 7.83 -2.25 1.25
C ILE A 75 7.07 -3.16 0.28
N ILE A 76 6.09 -3.89 0.79
CA ILE A 76 5.09 -4.60 0.01
C ILE A 76 3.77 -3.89 0.26
N CYS A 77 3.04 -3.53 -0.79
CA CYS A 77 1.76 -2.84 -0.64
C CYS A 77 0.82 -3.17 -1.79
N GLY A 78 -0.45 -3.09 -1.52
CA GLY A 78 -1.47 -3.39 -2.51
C GLY A 78 -2.90 -3.15 -2.03
N PRO A 79 -3.86 -3.36 -2.94
CA PRO A 79 -5.28 -3.34 -2.62
C PRO A 79 -5.73 -4.65 -1.96
N VAL A 80 -6.81 -4.57 -1.20
CA VAL A 80 -7.57 -5.71 -0.69
C VAL A 80 -8.95 -5.69 -1.32
N VAL A 81 -9.38 -6.83 -1.88
CA VAL A 81 -10.74 -7.05 -2.36
C VAL A 81 -11.33 -8.19 -1.54
N ASN A 82 -12.23 -7.88 -0.64
CA ASN A 82 -12.79 -8.84 0.30
C ASN A 82 -13.52 -9.99 -0.43
N GLY A 83 -13.18 -11.22 -0.05
CA GLY A 83 -13.75 -12.43 -0.64
C GLY A 83 -13.38 -12.62 -2.11
N LEU A 84 -12.39 -11.88 -2.63
CA LEU A 84 -11.95 -11.90 -4.03
C LEU A 84 -13.08 -11.62 -5.05
N THR A 85 -14.19 -11.02 -4.58
CA THR A 85 -15.35 -10.68 -5.43
C THR A 85 -15.60 -9.18 -5.35
N PRO A 86 -15.15 -8.41 -6.35
CA PRO A 86 -15.34 -6.97 -6.37
C PRO A 86 -16.83 -6.59 -6.40
N THR A 87 -17.20 -5.59 -5.59
CA THR A 87 -18.57 -5.07 -5.52
C THR A 87 -18.73 -3.68 -6.14
N GLU A 88 -17.61 -2.98 -6.35
CA GLU A 88 -17.60 -1.61 -6.88
C GLU A 88 -16.54 -1.46 -7.96
N TRP A 89 -16.87 -0.69 -9.00
CA TRP A 89 -16.05 -0.48 -10.18
C TRP A 89 -16.14 0.96 -10.65
N ILE A 90 -15.05 1.50 -11.20
CA ILE A 90 -15.02 2.77 -11.93
C ILE A 90 -14.80 2.53 -13.43
N GLY A 91 -14.98 3.56 -14.22
CA GLY A 91 -14.88 3.58 -15.69
C GLY A 91 -16.25 3.73 -16.37
N ASP A 92 -16.30 4.46 -17.47
CA ASP A 92 -17.51 4.71 -18.24
C ASP A 92 -17.91 3.50 -19.11
N PRO A 93 -19.13 3.47 -19.68
CA PRO A 93 -19.52 2.45 -20.64
C PRO A 93 -18.57 2.40 -21.84
N GLY A 94 -18.02 1.21 -22.12
CA GLY A 94 -17.05 0.99 -23.19
C GLY A 94 -15.58 1.11 -22.76
N GLU A 95 -15.31 1.54 -21.54
CA GLU A 95 -13.97 1.54 -20.97
C GLU A 95 -13.68 0.24 -20.18
N ILE A 96 -12.40 -0.03 -19.96
CA ILE A 96 -11.98 -1.10 -19.06
C ILE A 96 -12.32 -0.69 -17.64
N LYS A 97 -13.10 -1.52 -16.97
CA LYS A 97 -13.48 -1.28 -15.58
C LYS A 97 -12.32 -1.50 -14.64
N VAL A 98 -12.17 -0.62 -13.65
CA VAL A 98 -11.20 -0.72 -12.58
C VAL A 98 -11.92 -1.00 -11.26
N VAL A 99 -11.48 -2.03 -10.57
CA VAL A 99 -12.03 -2.41 -9.26
C VAL A 99 -11.74 -1.32 -8.24
N VAL A 100 -12.72 -0.96 -7.44
CA VAL A 100 -12.51 -0.15 -6.23
C VAL A 100 -12.23 -1.12 -5.08
N PRO A 101 -11.03 -1.07 -4.49
CA PRO A 101 -10.68 -1.94 -3.36
C PRO A 101 -11.50 -1.64 -2.10
N ASP A 102 -11.64 -2.62 -1.22
CA ASP A 102 -12.29 -2.47 0.09
C ASP A 102 -11.34 -1.94 1.16
N ALA A 103 -10.05 -2.22 1.00
CA ALA A 103 -8.98 -1.75 1.87
C ALA A 103 -7.64 -1.69 1.12
N PHE A 104 -6.62 -1.17 1.78
CA PHE A 104 -5.25 -1.11 1.26
C PHE A 104 -4.29 -1.54 2.36
N PHE A 105 -3.29 -2.33 2.01
CA PHE A 105 -2.27 -2.76 2.94
C PHE A 105 -0.89 -2.21 2.60
N LYS A 106 -0.05 -2.13 3.62
CA LYS A 106 1.38 -1.86 3.47
C LYS A 106 2.16 -2.64 4.54
N ILE A 107 3.06 -3.50 4.09
CA ILE A 107 4.00 -4.25 4.94
C ILE A 107 5.35 -3.57 4.78
N VAL A 108 5.97 -3.18 5.88
CA VAL A 108 7.28 -2.52 5.89
C VAL A 108 8.23 -3.37 6.72
N ILE A 109 9.38 -3.70 6.14
CA ILE A 109 10.37 -4.60 6.74
C ILE A 109 11.69 -3.87 6.86
N LYS A 110 12.34 -3.94 8.01
CA LYS A 110 13.72 -3.54 8.19
C LYS A 110 14.59 -4.74 8.63
N ASP A 111 15.86 -4.68 8.27
CA ASP A 111 16.88 -5.58 8.76
C ASP A 111 17.75 -4.85 9.80
N SER A 112 17.87 -5.43 10.97
CA SER A 112 18.67 -4.92 12.09
C SER A 112 19.86 -5.84 12.35
N GLY A 113 20.68 -6.08 11.31
CA GLY A 113 21.88 -6.93 11.42
C GLY A 113 21.59 -8.43 11.38
N GLY A 114 20.64 -8.84 10.53
CA GLY A 114 20.21 -10.22 10.34
C GLY A 114 18.97 -10.61 11.14
N ALA A 115 18.42 -9.69 11.94
CA ALA A 115 17.11 -9.83 12.56
C ALA A 115 16.10 -8.92 11.85
N PHE A 116 15.06 -9.51 11.29
CA PHE A 116 14.00 -8.76 10.65
C PHE A 116 13.01 -8.21 11.68
N ASP A 117 12.47 -7.04 11.40
CA ASP A 117 11.37 -6.42 12.14
C ASP A 117 10.32 -5.91 11.15
N ILE A 118 9.05 -6.16 11.43
CA ILE A 118 7.96 -5.99 10.48
C ILE A 118 6.86 -5.12 11.08
N LEU A 119 6.42 -4.14 10.31
CA LEU A 119 5.20 -3.38 10.58
C LEU A 119 4.23 -3.60 9.43
N ALA A 120 3.05 -4.12 9.74
CA ALA A 120 1.98 -4.30 8.77
C ALA A 120 0.83 -3.34 9.09
N PHE A 121 0.27 -2.73 8.04
CA PHE A 121 -0.79 -1.72 8.14
C PHE A 121 -1.95 -2.08 7.22
N LEU A 122 -3.18 -1.86 7.70
CA LEU A 122 -4.41 -2.04 6.94
C LEU A 122 -5.27 -0.79 7.04
N PHE A 123 -5.53 -0.14 5.90
CA PHE A 123 -6.34 1.06 5.79
C PHE A 123 -7.68 0.74 5.16
N PRO A 124 -8.82 1.06 5.81
CA PRO A 124 -10.13 0.92 5.18
C PRO A 124 -10.28 1.92 4.03
N LYS A 125 -11.02 1.56 2.98
CA LYS A 125 -11.24 2.43 1.82
C LYS A 125 -11.84 3.79 2.16
N ASN A 126 -12.63 3.84 3.22
CA ASN A 126 -13.36 5.04 3.67
C ASN A 126 -12.62 5.84 4.74
N ASP A 127 -11.31 5.60 4.92
CA ASP A 127 -10.55 6.35 5.91
C ASP A 127 -10.51 7.84 5.57
N GLU A 128 -11.00 8.66 6.48
CA GLU A 128 -11.05 10.11 6.37
C GLU A 128 -10.07 10.83 7.32
N ALA A 129 -9.26 10.07 8.03
CA ALA A 129 -8.23 10.62 8.90
C ALA A 129 -7.20 11.40 8.07
N GLY A 130 -6.82 12.56 8.53
CA GLY A 130 -5.85 13.41 7.85
C GLY A 130 -4.41 12.95 8.08
N ARG A 131 -3.43 13.73 7.58
CA ARG A 131 -1.99 13.43 7.72
C ARG A 131 -1.46 13.40 9.16
N LYS A 132 -2.18 13.98 10.11
CA LYS A 132 -1.80 14.02 11.53
C LYS A 132 -2.38 12.84 12.34
N VAL A 133 -2.83 11.82 11.65
CA VAL A 133 -3.39 10.62 12.26
C VAL A 133 -2.33 9.85 13.06
N ASN A 134 -2.76 9.21 14.14
CA ASN A 134 -1.94 8.17 14.77
C ASN A 134 -1.94 6.92 13.88
N LEU A 135 -0.80 6.61 13.27
CA LEU A 135 -0.67 5.47 12.36
C LEU A 135 -0.76 4.11 13.07
N GLU A 136 -0.53 4.05 14.37
CA GLU A 136 -0.63 2.80 15.13
C GLU A 136 -2.03 2.18 15.11
N GLN A 137 -3.08 2.99 14.91
CA GLN A 137 -4.45 2.49 14.78
C GLN A 137 -4.68 1.58 13.56
N TYR A 138 -3.77 1.61 12.57
CA TYR A 138 -3.83 0.78 11.37
C TYR A 138 -2.94 -0.45 11.45
N LEU A 139 -2.21 -0.64 12.56
CA LEU A 139 -1.36 -1.81 12.74
C LEU A 139 -2.17 -3.09 12.72
N THR A 140 -1.63 -4.08 12.06
CA THR A 140 -2.19 -5.43 11.92
C THR A 140 -1.04 -6.44 11.82
N SER A 141 -1.35 -7.72 11.63
CA SER A 141 -0.37 -8.75 11.32
C SER A 141 -0.27 -9.01 9.81
N VAL A 142 0.82 -9.60 9.35
CA VAL A 142 0.97 -10.07 7.96
C VAL A 142 -0.07 -11.16 7.69
N ASP A 143 -0.22 -12.15 8.58
CA ASP A 143 -1.23 -13.21 8.48
C ASP A 143 -2.65 -12.68 8.22
N ASN A 144 -3.03 -11.57 8.88
CA ASN A 144 -4.34 -10.97 8.63
C ASN A 144 -4.46 -10.42 7.21
N ILE A 145 -3.40 -9.82 6.68
CA ILE A 145 -3.37 -9.32 5.29
C ILE A 145 -3.44 -10.51 4.32
N GLU A 146 -2.73 -11.60 4.59
CA GLU A 146 -2.75 -12.83 3.79
C GLU A 146 -4.13 -13.45 3.76
N GLN A 147 -4.79 -13.54 4.91
CA GLN A 147 -6.16 -14.03 4.98
C GLN A 147 -7.13 -13.20 4.15
N LEU A 148 -6.96 -11.87 4.11
CA LEU A 148 -7.82 -10.96 3.35
C LEU A 148 -7.52 -10.96 1.86
N THR A 149 -6.27 -11.18 1.46
CA THR A 149 -5.82 -11.11 0.06
C THR A 149 -5.79 -12.48 -0.62
N GLY A 150 -5.68 -13.56 0.14
CA GLY A 150 -5.41 -14.90 -0.38
C GLY A 150 -3.99 -15.06 -0.94
N LEU A 151 -3.10 -14.13 -0.62
CA LEU A 151 -1.69 -14.17 -0.99
C LEU A 151 -0.86 -14.69 0.17
N ASP A 152 0.30 -15.25 -0.10
CA ASP A 152 1.31 -15.69 0.84
C ASP A 152 2.54 -14.78 0.66
N PHE A 153 2.88 -14.03 1.69
CA PHE A 153 4.00 -13.09 1.70
C PHE A 153 5.17 -13.70 2.49
N LEU A 154 6.34 -13.11 2.34
CA LEU A 154 7.51 -13.40 3.17
C LEU A 154 7.91 -14.90 3.20
N THR A 155 7.73 -15.59 2.10
CA THR A 155 7.99 -17.03 1.93
C THR A 155 9.47 -17.43 2.04
N ASP A 156 10.36 -16.52 2.45
CA ASP A 156 11.79 -16.77 2.65
C ASP A 156 12.01 -17.37 4.03
N ASP A 157 12.65 -18.54 4.09
CA ASP A 157 12.96 -19.28 5.33
C ASP A 157 13.79 -18.47 6.36
N SER A 158 14.36 -17.33 5.96
CA SER A 158 15.06 -16.41 6.86
C SER A 158 14.14 -15.54 7.71
N ILE A 159 12.84 -15.48 7.38
CA ILE A 159 11.83 -14.75 8.14
C ILE A 159 11.04 -15.76 8.97
N GLU A 160 11.02 -15.56 10.28
CA GLU A 160 10.31 -16.45 11.19
C GLU A 160 8.80 -16.24 11.07
N GLU A 161 8.02 -17.31 10.89
CA GLU A 161 6.53 -17.25 10.84
C GLU A 161 5.91 -16.50 12.03
N GLU A 162 6.56 -16.49 13.20
CA GLU A 162 6.09 -15.76 14.36
C GLU A 162 6.02 -14.24 14.11
N LEU A 163 6.90 -13.70 13.26
CA LEU A 163 6.89 -12.28 12.88
C LEU A 163 5.66 -11.93 12.05
N GLU A 164 5.15 -12.87 11.26
CA GLU A 164 3.97 -12.66 10.42
C GLU A 164 2.67 -12.66 11.23
N ARG A 165 2.62 -13.48 12.29
CA ARG A 165 1.48 -13.56 13.21
C ARG A 165 1.39 -12.38 14.16
N LYS A 166 2.51 -11.71 14.40
CA LYS A 166 2.60 -10.64 15.39
C LYS A 166 2.02 -9.33 14.85
N THR A 167 1.10 -8.73 15.60
CA THR A 167 0.76 -7.32 15.42
C THR A 167 1.68 -6.48 16.31
N ALA A 168 2.42 -5.55 15.70
CA ALA A 168 3.23 -4.60 16.45
C ALA A 168 2.36 -3.71 17.34
N SER A 169 2.85 -3.34 18.52
CA SER A 169 2.15 -2.46 19.46
C SER A 169 2.49 -0.98 19.25
N GLU A 170 3.59 -0.69 18.57
CA GLU A 170 4.10 0.67 18.38
C GLU A 170 4.91 0.75 17.07
N LEU A 171 5.16 1.96 16.62
CA LEU A 171 6.03 2.22 15.47
C LEU A 171 7.51 2.17 15.88
N TRP A 172 8.41 2.07 14.90
CA TRP A 172 9.86 1.95 15.16
C TRP A 172 10.52 3.20 15.75
N ASP A 173 9.96 4.36 15.53
CA ASP A 173 10.41 5.55 16.21
C ASP A 173 9.61 5.69 17.49
N GLY A 174 10.17 5.19 18.55
CA GLY A 174 9.73 5.57 19.88
C GLY A 174 9.60 7.09 19.94
N SER A 175 8.44 7.51 20.42
CA SER A 175 8.01 8.87 20.64
C SER A 175 9.12 9.84 21.08
#